data_1d606647981efa2c41fb142ec7c1990b
#
_entry.id   1d606647981efa2c41fb142ec7c1990b
#
_cell.length_a   1.000
_cell.length_b   1.000
_cell.length_c   1.000
_cell.angle_alpha   90.00
_cell.angle_beta   90.00
_cell.angle_gamma   90.00
#
_symmetry.space_group_name_H-M   'P 1'
#
loop_
_entity.id
_entity.type
_entity.pdbx_description
1 polymer ?
#
loop_
_entity_poly.entity_id
_entity_poly.type
_entity_poly.pdbx_seq_one_letter_code
_entity_poly.pdbx_strand_id
1 'polypeptide(L)'
;MKRKVYWKDLFHSFTSSKGRFLSILTLMMLGTLALVGLKVTTPNMHRTAQRFIDQQEMLDLAVMGDFGLDKTDQEELKGLTGARLEFSYLTDVTIDGKDKAIRLFSTPETISRFQLTSGRLPQKQDEVALAAFWKDRYQIGDQIRIHEKAGSPSVLKSKNYRIVGFVKSAEVWSEKDLGQATSGSGSLDAYGVLSKGAFTSPVYSLARIRFDDLRGFNPFSTSYQDRLASHQKDLEELLAGNGQERYRKLQADGKQKVQKGQEELNAANKQLADAREKAGQAQTQLTEQSNKLNQLSTLLPKEELETRRLELAEAQKQLDQELVNIHTGE
;
A
#
# COMPACT_ATOMS: atom_id res chain seq x y z
N MET A 1 44.29 -26.08 -70.63
CA MET A 1 44.88 -24.69 -70.61
C MET A 1 43.83 -23.59 -70.42
N LYS A 2 42.65 -23.67 -70.98
CA LYS A 2 41.61 -22.60 -70.91
C LYS A 2 41.12 -22.23 -69.50
N ARG A 3 41.11 -23.18 -68.54
CA ARG A 3 40.60 -22.94 -67.15
C ARG A 3 41.51 -22.04 -66.31
N LYS A 4 42.83 -22.07 -66.50
CA LYS A 4 43.78 -21.21 -65.77
C LYS A 4 43.74 -19.75 -66.23
N VAL A 5 43.50 -19.52 -67.54
CA VAL A 5 43.40 -18.16 -68.12
C VAL A 5 42.10 -17.48 -67.57
N TYR A 6 40.98 -18.19 -67.53
CA TYR A 6 39.72 -17.70 -67.05
C TYR A 6 39.79 -17.24 -65.55
N TRP A 7 40.47 -18.02 -64.72
CA TRP A 7 40.66 -17.63 -63.30
C TRP A 7 41.61 -16.42 -63.16
N LYS A 8 42.60 -16.30 -64.04
CA LYS A 8 43.51 -15.18 -64.04
C LYS A 8 42.81 -13.87 -64.47
N ASP A 9 41.97 -13.91 -65.47
CA ASP A 9 41.18 -12.78 -65.93
C ASP A 9 40.11 -12.36 -64.88
N LEU A 10 39.52 -13.31 -64.21
CA LEU A 10 38.58 -13.06 -63.11
C LEU A 10 39.25 -12.36 -61.95
N PHE A 11 40.45 -12.84 -61.58
CA PHE A 11 41.27 -12.22 -60.50
C PHE A 11 41.77 -10.82 -60.90
N HIS A 12 42.09 -10.61 -62.16
CA HIS A 12 42.52 -9.31 -62.67
C HIS A 12 41.36 -8.29 -62.69
N SER A 13 40.18 -8.69 -63.06
CA SER A 13 38.95 -7.88 -62.97
C SER A 13 38.61 -7.46 -61.55
N PHE A 14 38.80 -8.36 -60.58
CA PHE A 14 38.65 -8.03 -59.16
C PHE A 14 39.69 -7.03 -58.69
N THR A 15 40.97 -7.17 -59.10
CA THR A 15 42.03 -6.31 -58.64
C THR A 15 42.04 -4.93 -59.29
N SER A 16 41.48 -4.76 -60.48
CA SER A 16 41.38 -3.48 -61.19
C SER A 16 40.17 -2.63 -60.71
N SER A 17 39.15 -3.24 -60.09
CA SER A 17 37.97 -2.53 -59.59
C SER A 17 37.72 -2.74 -58.08
N LYS A 18 38.77 -2.80 -57.28
CA LYS A 18 38.73 -3.06 -55.82
C LYS A 18 37.74 -2.18 -55.08
N GLY A 19 37.66 -0.88 -55.39
CA GLY A 19 36.75 0.06 -54.73
C GLY A 19 35.31 -0.28 -54.97
N ARG A 20 34.92 -0.61 -56.21
CA ARG A 20 33.51 -0.99 -56.55
C ARG A 20 33.16 -2.32 -55.91
N PHE A 21 34.03 -3.31 -55.95
CA PHE A 21 33.84 -4.59 -55.31
C PHE A 21 33.69 -4.47 -53.78
N LEU A 22 34.58 -3.73 -53.13
CA LEU A 22 34.52 -3.51 -51.70
C LEU A 22 33.23 -2.77 -51.28
N SER A 23 32.82 -1.77 -52.07
CA SER A 23 31.58 -1.04 -51.83
C SER A 23 30.33 -1.94 -51.87
N ILE A 24 30.24 -2.80 -52.91
CA ILE A 24 29.13 -3.75 -53.05
C ILE A 24 29.16 -4.79 -51.92
N LEU A 25 30.33 -5.32 -51.59
CA LEU A 25 30.53 -6.29 -50.51
C LEU A 25 30.09 -5.70 -49.14
N THR A 26 30.55 -4.47 -48.87
CA THR A 26 30.18 -3.75 -47.62
C THR A 26 28.69 -3.49 -47.55
N LEU A 27 28.06 -3.10 -48.66
CA LEU A 27 26.63 -2.86 -48.69
C LEU A 27 25.85 -4.15 -48.45
N MET A 28 26.23 -5.26 -49.05
CA MET A 28 25.61 -6.58 -48.84
C MET A 28 25.83 -7.06 -47.40
N MET A 29 27.03 -6.86 -46.85
CA MET A 29 27.38 -7.20 -45.48
C MET A 29 26.54 -6.39 -44.46
N LEU A 30 26.39 -5.09 -44.64
CA LEU A 30 25.54 -4.22 -43.81
C LEU A 30 24.07 -4.64 -43.92
N GLY A 31 23.57 -4.89 -45.12
CA GLY A 31 22.17 -5.36 -45.31
C GLY A 31 21.91 -6.70 -44.62
N THR A 32 22.84 -7.64 -44.75
CA THR A 32 22.72 -8.96 -44.12
C THR A 32 22.82 -8.84 -42.60
N LEU A 33 23.77 -8.03 -42.09
CA LEU A 33 23.93 -7.78 -40.65
C LEU A 33 22.65 -7.17 -40.05
N ALA A 34 22.08 -6.17 -40.70
CA ALA A 34 20.85 -5.53 -40.27
C ALA A 34 19.69 -6.53 -40.25
N LEU A 35 19.52 -7.30 -41.30
CA LEU A 35 18.44 -8.30 -41.39
C LEU A 35 18.57 -9.41 -40.34
N VAL A 36 19.78 -9.96 -40.16
CA VAL A 36 20.04 -10.99 -39.18
C VAL A 36 19.92 -10.42 -37.77
N GLY A 37 20.45 -9.22 -37.53
CA GLY A 37 20.32 -8.54 -36.24
C GLY A 37 18.86 -8.37 -35.82
N LEU A 38 18.02 -7.84 -36.71
CA LEU A 38 16.59 -7.68 -36.44
C LEU A 38 15.86 -9.03 -36.22
N LYS A 39 16.17 -10.04 -37.02
CA LYS A 39 15.55 -11.37 -36.86
C LYS A 39 15.94 -12.07 -35.55
N VAL A 40 17.13 -11.87 -35.04
CA VAL A 40 17.63 -12.53 -33.83
C VAL A 40 17.25 -11.76 -32.57
N THR A 41 17.06 -10.46 -32.64
CA THR A 41 16.78 -9.61 -31.48
C THR A 41 15.45 -9.98 -30.83
N THR A 42 14.36 -10.08 -31.59
CA THR A 42 13.02 -10.38 -31.05
C THR A 42 12.97 -11.73 -30.30
N PRO A 43 13.41 -12.86 -30.88
CA PRO A 43 13.42 -14.13 -30.17
C PRO A 43 14.31 -14.11 -28.91
N ASN A 44 15.43 -13.40 -28.94
CA ASN A 44 16.29 -13.30 -27.75
C ASN A 44 15.67 -12.48 -26.64
N MET A 45 14.98 -11.38 -26.96
CA MET A 45 14.23 -10.60 -26.00
C MET A 45 13.12 -11.46 -25.36
N HIS A 46 12.34 -12.19 -26.17
CA HIS A 46 11.30 -13.09 -25.66
C HIS A 46 11.88 -14.17 -24.73
N ARG A 47 13.01 -14.80 -25.11
CA ARG A 47 13.65 -15.81 -24.25
C ARG A 47 14.17 -15.22 -22.92
N THR A 48 14.69 -14.00 -22.96
CA THR A 48 15.17 -13.31 -21.76
C THR A 48 13.99 -12.98 -20.83
N ALA A 49 12.91 -12.43 -21.40
CA ALA A 49 11.69 -12.16 -20.67
C ALA A 49 11.07 -13.42 -20.08
N GLN A 50 10.97 -14.51 -20.87
CA GLN A 50 10.47 -15.80 -20.43
C GLN A 50 11.27 -16.35 -19.23
N ARG A 51 12.59 -16.33 -19.33
CA ARG A 51 13.46 -16.78 -18.22
C ARG A 51 13.23 -15.97 -16.94
N PHE A 52 13.08 -14.66 -17.07
CA PHE A 52 12.81 -13.79 -15.93
C PHE A 52 11.45 -14.10 -15.29
N ILE A 53 10.40 -14.25 -16.13
CA ILE A 53 9.05 -14.65 -15.71
C ILE A 53 9.07 -15.97 -14.94
N ASP A 54 9.76 -16.98 -15.48
CA ASP A 54 9.84 -18.30 -14.87
C ASP A 54 10.67 -18.29 -13.57
N GLN A 55 11.79 -17.57 -13.54
CA GLN A 55 12.67 -17.49 -12.37
C GLN A 55 12.01 -16.75 -11.20
N GLN A 56 11.23 -15.71 -11.48
CA GLN A 56 10.54 -14.95 -10.45
C GLN A 56 9.14 -15.48 -10.14
N GLU A 57 8.72 -16.57 -10.79
CA GLU A 57 7.37 -17.13 -10.63
C GLU A 57 6.28 -16.05 -10.84
N MET A 58 6.41 -15.25 -11.92
CA MET A 58 5.52 -14.12 -12.15
C MET A 58 4.06 -14.58 -12.18
N LEU A 59 3.17 -13.80 -11.57
CA LEU A 59 1.73 -14.04 -11.59
C LEU A 59 1.17 -14.03 -13.03
N ASP A 60 0.09 -14.77 -13.25
CA ASP A 60 -0.70 -14.71 -14.48
C ASP A 60 -1.82 -13.68 -14.36
N LEU A 61 -2.55 -13.67 -13.23
CA LEU A 61 -3.58 -12.68 -12.91
C LEU A 61 -3.43 -12.14 -11.49
N ALA A 62 -3.90 -10.91 -11.31
CA ALA A 62 -3.99 -10.25 -10.01
C ALA A 62 -5.44 -9.88 -9.73
N VAL A 63 -5.93 -10.20 -8.54
CA VAL A 63 -7.22 -9.71 -8.04
C VAL A 63 -6.96 -8.64 -6.99
N MET A 64 -7.53 -7.46 -7.19
CA MET A 64 -7.48 -6.35 -6.25
C MET A 64 -8.90 -5.87 -5.96
N GLY A 65 -9.19 -5.56 -4.72
CA GLY A 65 -10.46 -5.00 -4.30
C GLY A 65 -10.30 -3.59 -3.71
N ASP A 66 -11.15 -2.65 -4.08
CA ASP A 66 -11.13 -1.27 -3.58
C ASP A 66 -11.23 -1.19 -2.05
N PHE A 67 -11.93 -2.16 -1.44
CA PHE A 67 -12.09 -2.29 0.01
C PHE A 67 -11.28 -3.44 0.61
N GLY A 68 -10.29 -3.94 -0.14
CA GLY A 68 -9.51 -5.12 0.19
C GLY A 68 -10.29 -6.43 0.04
N LEU A 69 -9.56 -7.54 0.08
CA LEU A 69 -10.08 -8.90 -0.03
C LEU A 69 -10.38 -9.43 1.36
N ASP A 70 -11.65 -9.60 1.69
CA ASP A 70 -12.08 -10.11 2.99
C ASP A 70 -11.99 -11.65 3.06
N LYS A 71 -12.50 -12.24 4.15
CA LYS A 71 -12.43 -13.70 4.33
C LYS A 71 -13.25 -14.46 3.30
N THR A 72 -14.39 -13.91 2.87
CA THR A 72 -15.25 -14.52 1.84
C THR A 72 -14.52 -14.58 0.51
N ASP A 73 -13.95 -13.43 0.07
CA ASP A 73 -13.14 -13.37 -1.16
C ASP A 73 -11.97 -14.35 -1.12
N GLN A 74 -11.30 -14.44 0.06
CA GLN A 74 -10.18 -15.35 0.23
C GLN A 74 -10.59 -16.82 0.17
N GLU A 75 -11.75 -17.20 0.69
CA GLU A 75 -12.27 -18.57 0.66
C GLU A 75 -12.69 -18.96 -0.76
N GLU A 76 -13.36 -18.08 -1.47
CA GLU A 76 -13.74 -18.29 -2.88
C GLU A 76 -12.51 -18.46 -3.77
N LEU A 77 -11.53 -17.55 -3.64
CA LEU A 77 -10.27 -17.65 -4.38
C LEU A 77 -9.49 -18.92 -4.06
N LYS A 78 -9.45 -19.36 -2.79
CA LYS A 78 -8.82 -20.62 -2.40
C LYS A 78 -9.51 -21.87 -2.97
N GLY A 79 -10.78 -21.73 -3.35
CA GLY A 79 -11.54 -22.77 -4.04
C GLY A 79 -11.12 -23.01 -5.49
N LEU A 80 -10.30 -22.13 -6.08
CA LEU A 80 -9.80 -22.30 -7.44
C LEU A 80 -8.92 -23.57 -7.55
N THR A 81 -9.31 -24.46 -8.44
CA THR A 81 -8.55 -25.68 -8.74
C THR A 81 -7.52 -25.41 -9.84
N GLY A 82 -6.33 -26.02 -9.76
CA GLY A 82 -5.28 -25.85 -10.76
C GLY A 82 -4.65 -24.45 -10.76
N ALA A 83 -4.73 -23.75 -9.63
CA ALA A 83 -4.12 -22.44 -9.44
C ALA A 83 -3.36 -22.36 -8.12
N ARG A 84 -2.24 -21.64 -8.11
CA ARG A 84 -1.53 -21.24 -6.91
C ARG A 84 -1.89 -19.83 -6.57
N LEU A 85 -2.09 -19.54 -5.28
CA LEU A 85 -2.53 -18.27 -4.75
C LEU A 85 -1.57 -17.73 -3.71
N GLU A 86 -1.35 -16.42 -3.73
CA GLU A 86 -0.63 -15.71 -2.69
C GLU A 86 -1.30 -14.38 -2.39
N PHE A 87 -1.76 -14.22 -1.14
CA PHE A 87 -2.35 -12.96 -0.66
C PHE A 87 -1.27 -12.03 -0.12
N SER A 88 -1.36 -10.77 -0.52
CA SER A 88 -0.37 -9.74 -0.24
C SER A 88 -1.02 -8.40 0.11
N TYR A 89 -0.21 -7.53 0.72
CA TYR A 89 -0.58 -6.14 0.97
C TYR A 89 0.07 -5.23 -0.06
N LEU A 90 -0.63 -4.14 -0.37
CA LEU A 90 -0.20 -3.10 -1.26
C LEU A 90 -0.74 -1.76 -0.74
N THR A 91 0.08 -0.72 -0.75
CA THR A 91 -0.34 0.65 -0.43
C THR A 91 0.51 1.66 -1.17
N ASP A 92 -0.11 2.76 -1.58
CA ASP A 92 0.58 3.89 -2.19
C ASP A 92 0.84 4.95 -1.13
N VAL A 93 2.06 5.42 -1.04
CA VAL A 93 2.51 6.42 -0.07
C VAL A 93 3.37 7.48 -0.77
N THR A 94 3.58 8.64 -0.10
CA THR A 94 4.56 9.63 -0.56
C THR A 94 5.81 9.59 0.33
N ILE A 95 6.97 9.97 -0.23
CA ILE A 95 8.24 10.03 0.50
C ILE A 95 8.56 11.47 0.88
N ASP A 96 8.92 11.69 2.15
CA ASP A 96 9.49 12.92 2.71
C ASP A 96 8.69 14.20 2.39
N GLY A 97 7.36 14.09 2.37
CA GLY A 97 6.47 15.22 2.05
C GLY A 97 6.61 15.73 0.61
N LYS A 98 7.32 14.99 -0.26
CA LYS A 98 7.41 15.25 -1.69
C LYS A 98 6.21 14.62 -2.37
N ASP A 99 5.75 15.23 -3.47
CA ASP A 99 4.64 14.70 -4.27
C ASP A 99 4.96 13.37 -4.99
N LYS A 100 6.10 12.76 -4.65
CA LYS A 100 6.55 11.50 -5.23
C LYS A 100 5.85 10.33 -4.58
N ALA A 101 5.03 9.66 -5.37
CA ALA A 101 4.32 8.48 -4.93
C ALA A 101 5.13 7.20 -5.16
N ILE A 102 5.17 6.35 -4.14
CA ILE A 102 5.72 4.99 -4.26
C ILE A 102 4.67 3.97 -3.87
N ARG A 103 4.66 2.86 -4.57
CA ARG A 103 3.85 1.69 -4.24
C ARG A 103 4.65 0.73 -3.39
N LEU A 104 4.20 0.49 -2.17
CA LEU A 104 4.81 -0.44 -1.25
C LEU A 104 4.06 -1.77 -1.27
N PHE A 105 4.78 -2.84 -1.57
CA PHE A 105 4.26 -4.20 -1.54
C PHE A 105 4.75 -4.93 -0.28
N SER A 106 3.96 -5.86 0.24
CA SER A 106 4.52 -6.85 1.15
C SER A 106 5.40 -7.83 0.37
N THR A 107 6.49 -8.28 0.97
CA THR A 107 7.41 -9.26 0.35
C THR A 107 6.64 -10.54 0.01
N PRO A 108 6.55 -10.93 -1.27
CA PRO A 108 5.95 -12.19 -1.67
C PRO A 108 6.91 -13.35 -1.37
N GLU A 109 6.33 -14.50 -1.06
CA GLU A 109 7.08 -15.73 -0.73
C GLU A 109 7.28 -16.62 -1.95
N THR A 110 6.23 -16.79 -2.75
CA THR A 110 6.19 -17.79 -3.81
C THR A 110 5.91 -17.22 -5.21
N ILE A 111 4.97 -16.27 -5.33
CA ILE A 111 4.52 -15.72 -6.61
C ILE A 111 5.02 -14.29 -6.78
N SER A 112 5.55 -13.97 -7.98
CA SER A 112 6.10 -12.66 -8.32
C SER A 112 7.21 -12.19 -7.37
N ARG A 113 8.18 -13.06 -7.12
CA ARG A 113 9.30 -12.73 -6.22
C ARG A 113 10.13 -11.57 -6.77
N PHE A 114 10.57 -10.72 -5.86
CA PHE A 114 11.46 -9.63 -6.21
C PHE A 114 12.90 -10.12 -6.40
N GLN A 115 13.53 -9.71 -7.49
CA GLN A 115 14.94 -9.96 -7.72
C GLN A 115 15.79 -8.96 -6.94
N LEU A 116 16.58 -9.43 -5.98
CA LEU A 116 17.52 -8.61 -5.24
C LEU A 116 18.68 -8.17 -6.16
N THR A 117 18.96 -6.87 -6.23
CA THR A 117 20.08 -6.31 -6.99
C THR A 117 21.25 -5.90 -6.10
N SER A 118 20.98 -5.44 -4.88
CA SER A 118 22.00 -5.16 -3.87
C SER A 118 21.38 -5.12 -2.47
N GLY A 119 22.19 -5.40 -1.45
CA GLY A 119 21.75 -5.47 -0.06
C GLY A 119 20.98 -6.76 0.25
N ARG A 120 19.86 -6.64 0.93
CA ARG A 120 18.96 -7.77 1.31
C ARG A 120 17.49 -7.37 1.27
N LEU A 121 16.60 -8.35 1.30
CA LEU A 121 15.17 -8.11 1.49
C LEU A 121 14.86 -7.69 2.94
N PRO A 122 13.79 -6.90 3.15
CA PRO A 122 13.34 -6.48 4.48
C PRO A 122 12.93 -7.67 5.35
N GLN A 123 13.42 -7.71 6.58
CA GLN A 123 13.08 -8.71 7.59
C GLN A 123 12.34 -8.09 8.77
N LYS A 124 12.66 -6.84 9.11
CA LYS A 124 12.03 -6.09 10.19
C LYS A 124 10.90 -5.21 9.68
N GLN A 125 10.05 -4.75 10.60
CA GLN A 125 8.87 -3.95 10.29
C GLN A 125 9.19 -2.51 9.86
N ASP A 126 10.40 -2.04 10.14
CA ASP A 126 10.94 -0.70 9.84
C ASP A 126 11.99 -0.70 8.71
N GLU A 127 12.03 -1.78 7.92
CA GLU A 127 12.96 -1.94 6.79
C GLU A 127 12.22 -1.89 5.46
N VAL A 128 12.89 -1.33 4.43
CA VAL A 128 12.40 -1.24 3.07
C VAL A 128 13.49 -1.61 2.07
N ALA A 129 13.13 -2.31 1.00
CA ALA A 129 13.93 -2.39 -0.21
C ALA A 129 13.25 -1.60 -1.32
N LEU A 130 13.99 -0.69 -1.98
CA LEU A 130 13.46 0.20 -3.02
C LEU A 130 13.75 -0.35 -4.41
N ALA A 131 13.07 0.20 -5.41
CA ALA A 131 13.31 -0.10 -6.81
C ALA A 131 14.77 0.17 -7.20
N ALA A 132 15.37 -0.75 -7.97
CA ALA A 132 16.79 -0.71 -8.32
C ALA A 132 17.22 0.57 -9.06
N PHE A 133 16.33 1.18 -9.84
CA PHE A 133 16.60 2.44 -10.55
C PHE A 133 16.65 3.69 -9.65
N TRP A 134 16.35 3.55 -8.35
CA TRP A 134 16.53 4.61 -7.34
C TRP A 134 17.88 4.51 -6.61
N LYS A 135 18.74 3.56 -6.98
CA LYS A 135 20.07 3.37 -6.39
C LYS A 135 20.98 4.60 -6.48
N ASP A 136 20.77 5.45 -7.49
CA ASP A 136 21.54 6.70 -7.63
C ASP A 136 21.03 7.84 -6.72
N ARG A 137 19.86 7.69 -6.11
CA ARG A 137 19.22 8.68 -5.24
C ARG A 137 19.34 8.38 -3.77
N TYR A 138 19.45 7.10 -3.41
CA TYR A 138 19.48 6.61 -2.04
C TYR A 138 20.55 5.54 -1.88
N GLN A 139 21.06 5.41 -0.66
CA GLN A 139 22.04 4.41 -0.28
C GLN A 139 21.44 3.42 0.73
N ILE A 140 22.06 2.21 0.81
CA ILE A 140 21.72 1.25 1.87
C ILE A 140 22.13 1.85 3.21
N GLY A 141 21.18 1.87 4.17
CA GLY A 141 21.35 2.50 5.47
C GLY A 141 20.60 3.82 5.63
N ASP A 142 20.27 4.50 4.53
CA ASP A 142 19.49 5.73 4.58
C ASP A 142 18.12 5.50 5.20
N GLN A 143 17.59 6.54 5.82
CA GLN A 143 16.22 6.56 6.36
C GLN A 143 15.32 7.39 5.45
N ILE A 144 14.13 6.86 5.18
CA ILE A 144 13.07 7.57 4.49
C ILE A 144 11.86 7.70 5.39
N ARG A 145 11.18 8.83 5.30
CA ARG A 145 9.90 9.05 5.96
C ARG A 145 8.79 8.97 4.92
N ILE A 146 7.77 8.18 5.22
CA ILE A 146 6.61 8.01 4.35
C ILE A 146 5.38 8.71 4.94
N HIS A 147 4.48 9.11 4.04
CA HIS A 147 3.17 9.65 4.38
C HIS A 147 2.11 8.88 3.63
N GLU A 148 1.17 8.30 4.38
CA GLU A 148 -0.04 7.68 3.84
C GLU A 148 -1.04 8.77 3.45
N LYS A 149 -2.01 8.43 2.60
CA LYS A 149 -3.04 9.36 2.15
C LYS A 149 -3.85 9.90 3.33
N ALA A 150 -3.97 11.21 3.44
CA ALA A 150 -4.77 11.87 4.47
C ALA A 150 -6.24 11.41 4.41
N GLY A 151 -6.84 11.16 5.57
CA GLY A 151 -8.24 10.71 5.68
C GLY A 151 -8.45 9.21 5.43
N SER A 152 -7.41 8.44 5.10
CA SER A 152 -7.48 6.98 5.03
C SER A 152 -6.95 6.34 6.32
N PRO A 153 -7.48 5.18 6.74
CA PRO A 153 -6.90 4.42 7.84
C PRO A 153 -5.45 4.07 7.58
N SER A 154 -4.60 4.21 8.59
CA SER A 154 -3.20 3.79 8.47
C SER A 154 -3.10 2.27 8.35
N VAL A 155 -2.44 1.81 7.30
CA VAL A 155 -2.20 0.38 7.04
C VAL A 155 -0.77 -0.04 7.33
N LEU A 156 0.10 0.91 7.71
CA LEU A 156 1.50 0.66 8.03
C LEU A 156 1.79 0.93 9.51
N LYS A 157 2.65 0.10 10.11
CA LYS A 157 3.04 0.22 11.53
C LYS A 157 4.03 1.35 11.79
N SER A 158 4.86 1.69 10.82
CA SER A 158 5.89 2.72 10.95
C SER A 158 5.74 3.77 9.86
N LYS A 159 6.20 4.99 10.17
CA LYS A 159 6.32 6.07 9.17
C LYS A 159 7.79 6.27 8.73
N ASN A 160 8.73 5.69 9.45
CA ASN A 160 10.16 5.78 9.13
C ASN A 160 10.69 4.40 8.79
N TYR A 161 11.39 4.30 7.66
CA TYR A 161 11.94 3.05 7.16
C TYR A 161 13.41 3.22 6.82
N ARG A 162 14.21 2.20 7.17
CA ARG A 162 15.61 2.12 6.75
C ARG A 162 15.73 1.32 5.47
N ILE A 163 16.45 1.85 4.51
CA ILE A 163 16.73 1.18 3.24
C ILE A 163 17.76 0.07 3.49
N VAL A 164 17.38 -1.18 3.18
CA VAL A 164 18.23 -2.37 3.38
C VAL A 164 18.63 -3.04 2.08
N GLY A 165 18.06 -2.64 0.95
CA GLY A 165 18.38 -3.20 -0.34
C GLY A 165 17.65 -2.53 -1.50
N PHE A 166 18.01 -3.00 -2.70
CA PHE A 166 17.39 -2.57 -3.94
C PHE A 166 16.95 -3.79 -4.74
N VAL A 167 15.76 -3.70 -5.34
CA VAL A 167 15.08 -4.83 -5.98
C VAL A 167 14.55 -4.49 -7.37
N LYS A 168 14.38 -5.52 -8.21
CA LYS A 168 13.60 -5.47 -9.45
C LYS A 168 12.30 -6.24 -9.24
N SER A 169 11.20 -5.66 -9.69
CA SER A 169 9.87 -6.29 -9.65
C SER A 169 9.69 -7.24 -10.83
N ALA A 170 8.98 -8.35 -10.62
CA ALA A 170 8.47 -9.18 -11.70
C ALA A 170 7.21 -8.58 -12.36
N GLU A 171 6.50 -7.70 -11.67
CA GLU A 171 5.22 -7.13 -12.10
C GLU A 171 5.38 -5.75 -12.75
N VAL A 172 6.44 -5.00 -12.39
CA VAL A 172 6.69 -3.64 -12.88
C VAL A 172 7.97 -3.64 -13.70
N TRP A 173 7.84 -3.62 -15.02
CA TRP A 173 8.96 -3.75 -15.96
C TRP A 173 9.46 -2.42 -16.51
N SER A 174 8.66 -1.37 -16.41
CA SER A 174 9.05 -0.02 -16.82
C SER A 174 9.73 0.73 -15.67
N GLU A 175 10.69 1.58 -16.00
CA GLU A 175 11.29 2.56 -15.09
C GLU A 175 10.70 3.96 -15.29
N LYS A 176 9.92 4.10 -16.37
CA LYS A 176 9.19 5.32 -16.73
C LYS A 176 7.73 5.01 -16.75
N ASP A 177 6.81 5.67 -16.52
CA ASP A 177 5.38 5.35 -16.56
C ASP A 177 5.05 4.05 -15.81
N LEU A 178 5.15 4.14 -14.49
CA LEU A 178 4.88 3.02 -13.56
C LEU A 178 3.37 2.84 -13.29
N GLY A 179 2.53 3.68 -13.87
CA GLY A 179 1.09 3.67 -13.69
C GLY A 179 0.57 4.70 -12.68
N GLN A 180 -0.71 4.60 -12.36
CA GLN A 180 -1.40 5.53 -11.47
C GLN A 180 -1.15 5.20 -9.99
N ALA A 181 -1.11 6.24 -9.18
CA ALA A 181 -1.05 6.17 -7.72
C ALA A 181 -2.32 6.74 -7.08
N THR A 182 -2.67 6.25 -5.92
CA THR A 182 -3.74 6.80 -5.09
C THR A 182 -3.27 7.94 -4.19
N SER A 183 -1.96 8.24 -4.19
CA SER A 183 -1.29 9.25 -3.37
C SER A 183 -0.41 10.17 -4.23
N GLY A 184 0.04 11.30 -3.68
CA GLY A 184 0.92 12.26 -4.35
C GLY A 184 0.30 12.92 -5.55
N SER A 185 1.06 13.02 -6.65
CA SER A 185 0.62 13.63 -7.91
C SER A 185 -0.36 12.78 -8.73
N GLY A 186 -0.69 11.57 -8.26
CA GLY A 186 -1.55 10.63 -8.97
C GLY A 186 -0.79 9.69 -9.92
N SER A 187 0.52 9.83 -10.06
CA SER A 187 1.38 8.91 -10.82
C SER A 187 2.45 8.29 -9.93
N LEU A 188 2.82 7.04 -10.21
CA LEU A 188 3.87 6.35 -9.47
C LEU A 188 5.25 6.76 -9.96
N ASP A 189 6.13 7.11 -9.02
CA ASP A 189 7.54 7.40 -9.28
C ASP A 189 8.45 6.19 -9.03
N ALA A 190 8.04 5.28 -8.14
CA ALA A 190 8.78 4.07 -7.83
C ALA A 190 7.91 3.02 -7.13
N TYR A 191 8.54 1.90 -6.80
CA TYR A 191 7.99 0.88 -5.92
C TYR A 191 9.01 0.50 -4.84
N GLY A 192 8.51 -0.14 -3.80
CA GLY A 192 9.33 -0.70 -2.73
C GLY A 192 8.68 -1.92 -2.12
N VAL A 193 9.46 -2.64 -1.32
CA VAL A 193 9.03 -3.87 -0.66
C VAL A 193 9.27 -3.74 0.83
N LEU A 194 8.29 -4.14 1.61
CA LEU A 194 8.31 -4.20 3.08
C LEU A 194 8.16 -5.65 3.54
N SER A 195 8.55 -5.95 4.76
CA SER A 195 8.17 -7.22 5.39
C SER A 195 6.63 -7.28 5.53
N LYS A 196 6.04 -8.47 5.41
CA LYS A 196 4.59 -8.67 5.62
C LYS A 196 4.12 -8.15 6.99
N GLY A 197 4.98 -8.28 8.01
CA GLY A 197 4.72 -7.80 9.36
C GLY A 197 4.68 -6.28 9.53
N ALA A 198 5.08 -5.49 8.53
CA ALA A 198 4.99 -4.02 8.55
C ALA A 198 3.55 -3.52 8.33
N PHE A 199 2.65 -4.37 7.84
CA PHE A 199 1.26 -4.02 7.56
C PHE A 199 0.35 -4.34 8.75
N THR A 200 -0.67 -3.51 8.97
CA THR A 200 -1.69 -3.65 10.04
C THR A 200 -3.10 -3.90 9.49
N SER A 201 -3.26 -3.92 8.16
CA SER A 201 -4.58 -4.10 7.54
C SER A 201 -5.18 -5.46 7.91
N PRO A 202 -6.48 -5.52 8.29
CA PRO A 202 -7.19 -6.75 8.56
C PRO A 202 -7.57 -7.53 7.28
N VAL A 203 -7.43 -6.90 6.11
CA VAL A 203 -7.76 -7.46 4.80
C VAL A 203 -6.55 -7.34 3.88
N TYR A 204 -6.39 -8.31 2.97
CA TYR A 204 -5.36 -8.22 1.94
C TYR A 204 -5.78 -7.25 0.83
N SER A 205 -4.83 -6.59 0.21
CA SER A 205 -5.09 -5.66 -0.89
C SER A 205 -5.00 -6.33 -2.26
N LEU A 206 -4.30 -7.47 -2.33
CA LEU A 206 -3.91 -8.12 -3.57
C LEU A 206 -3.89 -9.64 -3.38
N ALA A 207 -4.48 -10.37 -4.33
CA ALA A 207 -4.27 -11.79 -4.52
C ALA A 207 -3.54 -12.02 -5.85
N ARG A 208 -2.39 -12.68 -5.79
CA ARG A 208 -1.62 -13.12 -6.96
C ARG A 208 -2.02 -14.54 -7.29
N ILE A 209 -2.30 -14.77 -8.57
CA ILE A 209 -2.76 -16.07 -9.06
C ILE A 209 -1.82 -16.53 -10.16
N ARG A 210 -1.45 -17.80 -10.09
CA ARG A 210 -0.68 -18.47 -11.13
C ARG A 210 -1.33 -19.81 -11.46
N PHE A 211 -1.72 -20.01 -12.72
CA PHE A 211 -2.44 -21.18 -13.20
C PHE A 211 -1.48 -22.29 -13.66
N ASP A 212 -1.76 -23.51 -13.28
CA ASP A 212 -0.90 -24.66 -13.59
C ASP A 212 -0.94 -25.00 -15.09
N ASP A 213 -2.08 -24.79 -15.75
CA ASP A 213 -2.28 -25.05 -17.18
C ASP A 213 -1.63 -24.00 -18.09
N LEU A 214 -1.23 -22.85 -17.55
CA LEU A 214 -0.45 -21.82 -18.24
C LEU A 214 1.06 -22.03 -18.12
N ARG A 215 1.48 -22.93 -17.25
CA ARG A 215 2.89 -23.20 -16.98
C ARG A 215 3.60 -23.74 -18.22
N GLY A 216 4.70 -23.09 -18.59
CA GLY A 216 5.51 -23.49 -19.75
C GLY A 216 5.02 -22.90 -21.09
N PHE A 217 3.87 -22.24 -21.13
CA PHE A 217 3.48 -21.48 -22.31
C PHE A 217 4.27 -20.17 -22.38
N ASN A 218 4.52 -19.73 -23.61
CA ASN A 218 5.10 -18.41 -23.84
C ASN A 218 4.02 -17.35 -23.57
N PRO A 219 4.20 -16.43 -22.59
CA PRO A 219 3.21 -15.38 -22.27
C PRO A 219 2.84 -14.47 -23.44
N PHE A 220 3.68 -14.42 -24.47
CA PHE A 220 3.45 -13.64 -25.70
C PHE A 220 2.74 -14.43 -26.80
N SER A 221 2.37 -15.69 -26.55
CA SER A 221 1.64 -16.51 -27.53
C SER A 221 0.14 -16.31 -27.43
N THR A 222 -0.54 -16.45 -28.56
CA THR A 222 -2.00 -16.40 -28.62
C THR A 222 -2.64 -17.45 -27.71
N SER A 223 -2.09 -18.67 -27.70
CA SER A 223 -2.61 -19.75 -26.87
C SER A 223 -2.56 -19.45 -25.36
N TYR A 224 -1.53 -18.73 -24.90
CA TYR A 224 -1.47 -18.25 -23.52
C TYR A 224 -2.53 -17.18 -23.27
N GLN A 225 -2.64 -16.21 -24.14
CA GLN A 225 -3.58 -15.09 -24.01
C GLN A 225 -5.04 -15.55 -24.02
N ASP A 226 -5.39 -16.51 -24.90
CA ASP A 226 -6.75 -17.06 -24.99
C ASP A 226 -7.15 -17.79 -23.70
N ARG A 227 -6.23 -18.60 -23.13
CA ARG A 227 -6.46 -19.29 -21.85
C ARG A 227 -6.55 -18.30 -20.68
N LEU A 228 -5.66 -17.32 -20.67
CA LEU A 228 -5.66 -16.27 -19.65
C LEU A 228 -6.98 -15.50 -19.65
N ALA A 229 -7.51 -15.16 -20.84
CA ALA A 229 -8.80 -14.50 -20.98
C ALA A 229 -9.97 -15.37 -20.47
N SER A 230 -9.90 -16.69 -20.66
CA SER A 230 -10.87 -17.61 -20.08
C SER A 230 -10.82 -17.61 -18.54
N HIS A 231 -9.63 -17.73 -17.97
CA HIS A 231 -9.47 -17.66 -16.51
C HIS A 231 -9.89 -16.32 -15.92
N GLN A 232 -9.62 -15.22 -16.65
CA GLN A 232 -10.08 -13.90 -16.23
C GLN A 232 -11.61 -13.83 -16.17
N LYS A 233 -12.30 -14.35 -17.18
CA LYS A 233 -13.75 -14.40 -17.21
C LYS A 233 -14.33 -15.25 -16.08
N ASP A 234 -13.74 -16.43 -15.83
CA ASP A 234 -14.16 -17.31 -14.73
C ASP A 234 -14.00 -16.62 -13.38
N LEU A 235 -12.90 -15.86 -13.17
CA LEU A 235 -12.67 -15.05 -11.96
C LEU A 235 -13.66 -13.89 -11.85
N GLU A 236 -13.98 -13.19 -12.94
CA GLU A 236 -14.96 -12.11 -12.94
C GLU A 236 -16.36 -12.65 -12.59
N GLU A 237 -16.73 -13.83 -13.08
CA GLU A 237 -17.99 -14.51 -12.73
C GLU A 237 -17.98 -14.97 -11.26
N LEU A 238 -16.89 -15.55 -10.76
CA LEU A 238 -16.74 -16.00 -9.37
C LEU A 238 -16.89 -14.86 -8.38
N LEU A 239 -16.29 -13.71 -8.66
CA LEU A 239 -16.25 -12.55 -7.77
C LEU A 239 -17.37 -11.53 -8.06
N ALA A 240 -18.29 -11.87 -8.97
CA ALA A 240 -19.39 -11.00 -9.35
C ALA A 240 -20.27 -10.66 -8.14
N GLY A 241 -20.37 -9.36 -7.85
CA GLY A 241 -21.19 -8.88 -6.72
C GLY A 241 -20.46 -8.70 -5.38
N ASN A 242 -19.31 -9.36 -5.15
CA ASN A 242 -18.56 -9.29 -3.90
C ASN A 242 -18.22 -7.85 -3.50
N GLY A 243 -17.80 -7.02 -4.44
CA GLY A 243 -17.53 -5.62 -4.20
C GLY A 243 -18.73 -4.83 -3.69
N GLN A 244 -19.95 -5.08 -4.24
CA GLN A 244 -21.16 -4.43 -3.79
C GLN A 244 -21.60 -4.92 -2.42
N GLU A 245 -21.50 -6.22 -2.16
CA GLU A 245 -21.83 -6.80 -0.86
C GLU A 245 -20.89 -6.28 0.21
N ARG A 246 -19.60 -6.23 -0.07
CA ARG A 246 -18.57 -5.65 0.80
C ARG A 246 -18.86 -4.19 1.11
N TYR A 247 -19.20 -3.39 0.11
CA TYR A 247 -19.57 -1.99 0.30
C TYR A 247 -20.79 -1.84 1.22
N ARG A 248 -21.85 -2.63 0.99
CA ARG A 248 -23.08 -2.61 1.84
C ARG A 248 -22.74 -2.97 3.29
N LYS A 249 -21.93 -4.00 3.51
CA LYS A 249 -21.48 -4.43 4.83
C LYS A 249 -20.70 -3.33 5.56
N LEU A 250 -19.72 -2.73 4.89
CA LEU A 250 -18.95 -1.62 5.45
C LEU A 250 -19.82 -0.41 5.78
N GLN A 251 -20.79 -0.11 4.91
CA GLN A 251 -21.75 0.98 5.16
C GLN A 251 -22.65 0.69 6.37
N ALA A 252 -23.14 -0.54 6.51
CA ALA A 252 -23.95 -0.96 7.65
C ALA A 252 -23.13 -0.88 8.95
N ASP A 253 -21.94 -1.42 8.97
CA ASP A 253 -21.00 -1.37 10.11
C ASP A 253 -20.66 0.08 10.50
N GLY A 254 -20.44 0.93 9.50
CA GLY A 254 -20.20 2.36 9.70
C GLY A 254 -21.40 3.06 10.36
N LYS A 255 -22.60 2.84 9.84
CA LYS A 255 -23.84 3.39 10.43
C LYS A 255 -24.06 2.93 11.87
N GLN A 256 -23.84 1.65 12.14
CA GLN A 256 -23.96 1.10 13.49
C GLN A 256 -22.96 1.74 14.48
N LYS A 257 -21.70 1.92 14.05
CA LYS A 257 -20.70 2.60 14.88
C LYS A 257 -21.06 4.06 15.18
N VAL A 258 -21.55 4.79 14.18
CA VAL A 258 -22.01 6.18 14.35
C VAL A 258 -23.19 6.24 15.30
N GLN A 259 -24.18 5.36 15.13
CA GLN A 259 -25.36 5.30 16.03
C GLN A 259 -24.93 5.00 17.46
N LYS A 260 -24.06 4.00 17.68
CA LYS A 260 -23.54 3.67 19.01
C LYS A 260 -22.78 4.83 19.64
N GLY A 261 -21.93 5.50 18.87
CA GLY A 261 -21.22 6.69 19.34
C GLY A 261 -22.19 7.83 19.71
N GLN A 262 -23.26 8.02 18.96
CA GLN A 262 -24.30 9.01 19.28
C GLN A 262 -25.09 8.66 20.56
N GLU A 263 -25.38 7.38 20.79
CA GLU A 263 -26.04 6.91 22.01
C GLU A 263 -25.13 7.12 23.24
N GLU A 264 -23.82 6.80 23.11
CA GLU A 264 -22.82 7.05 24.16
C GLU A 264 -22.68 8.54 24.48
N LEU A 265 -22.64 9.39 23.44
CA LEU A 265 -22.59 10.85 23.61
C LEU A 265 -23.85 11.40 24.28
N ASN A 266 -25.02 10.93 23.88
CA ASN A 266 -26.28 11.34 24.51
C ASN A 266 -26.38 10.91 25.98
N ALA A 267 -25.86 9.73 26.31
CA ALA A 267 -25.80 9.26 27.69
C ALA A 267 -24.83 10.11 28.54
N ALA A 268 -23.66 10.44 28.00
CA ALA A 268 -22.68 11.31 28.67
C ALA A 268 -23.24 12.72 28.89
N ASN A 269 -23.91 13.30 27.88
CA ASN A 269 -24.55 14.62 28.00
C ASN A 269 -25.66 14.63 29.06
N LYS A 270 -26.43 13.55 29.16
CA LYS A 270 -27.44 13.43 30.22
C LYS A 270 -26.79 13.38 31.61
N GLN A 271 -25.78 12.56 31.79
CA GLN A 271 -25.03 12.50 33.06
C GLN A 271 -24.46 13.86 33.46
N LEU A 272 -23.93 14.61 32.50
CA LEU A 272 -23.40 15.95 32.70
C LEU A 272 -24.52 16.93 33.12
N ALA A 273 -25.66 16.86 32.47
CA ALA A 273 -26.83 17.69 32.84
C ALA A 273 -27.30 17.39 34.26
N ASP A 274 -27.42 16.11 34.62
CA ASP A 274 -27.83 15.68 35.96
C ASP A 274 -26.79 16.13 37.03
N ALA A 275 -25.50 16.07 36.71
CA ALA A 275 -24.48 16.55 37.64
C ALA A 275 -24.51 18.08 37.82
N ARG A 276 -24.75 18.85 36.77
CA ARG A 276 -24.92 20.29 36.82
C ARG A 276 -26.15 20.70 37.66
N GLU A 277 -27.24 20.00 37.48
CA GLU A 277 -28.45 20.24 38.26
C GLU A 277 -28.25 19.99 39.75
N LYS A 278 -27.59 18.88 40.11
CA LYS A 278 -27.21 18.56 41.51
C LYS A 278 -26.28 19.62 42.13
N ALA A 279 -25.27 20.04 41.36
CA ALA A 279 -24.35 21.09 41.78
C ALA A 279 -25.07 22.43 42.01
N GLY A 280 -26.00 22.79 41.10
CA GLY A 280 -26.87 23.98 41.25
C GLY A 280 -27.76 23.93 42.48
N GLN A 281 -28.38 22.78 42.77
CA GLN A 281 -29.19 22.56 43.97
C GLN A 281 -28.30 22.67 45.24
N ALA A 282 -27.13 22.07 45.27
CA ALA A 282 -26.19 22.17 46.40
C ALA A 282 -25.74 23.61 46.64
N GLN A 283 -25.45 24.36 45.58
CA GLN A 283 -25.08 25.79 45.65
C GLN A 283 -26.22 26.63 46.28
N THR A 284 -27.46 26.38 45.89
CA THR A 284 -28.63 27.05 46.43
C THR A 284 -28.78 26.76 47.92
N GLN A 285 -28.66 25.49 48.32
CA GLN A 285 -28.75 25.06 49.73
C GLN A 285 -27.63 25.68 50.59
N LEU A 286 -26.41 25.70 50.11
CA LEU A 286 -25.28 26.34 50.79
C LEU A 286 -25.51 27.83 50.98
N THR A 287 -26.01 28.51 49.96
CA THR A 287 -26.37 29.93 50.04
C THR A 287 -27.47 30.20 51.07
N GLU A 288 -28.52 29.38 51.09
CA GLU A 288 -29.59 29.48 52.11
C GLU A 288 -29.08 29.23 53.53
N GLN A 289 -28.23 28.23 53.75
CA GLN A 289 -27.64 27.92 55.05
C GLN A 289 -26.72 29.05 55.52
N SER A 290 -25.91 29.62 54.63
CA SER A 290 -25.05 30.78 54.90
C SER A 290 -25.90 32.00 55.34
N ASN A 291 -26.99 32.27 54.60
CA ASN A 291 -27.91 33.37 54.95
C ASN A 291 -28.61 33.16 56.31
N LYS A 292 -29.05 31.96 56.61
CA LYS A 292 -29.64 31.62 57.94
C LYS A 292 -28.62 31.76 59.06
N LEU A 293 -27.37 31.31 58.84
CA LEU A 293 -26.29 31.45 59.81
C LEU A 293 -25.96 32.91 60.08
N ASN A 294 -25.97 33.75 59.07
CA ASN A 294 -25.74 35.21 59.21
C ASN A 294 -26.87 35.89 59.98
N GLN A 295 -28.14 35.49 59.80
CA GLN A 295 -29.29 35.99 60.55
C GLN A 295 -29.23 35.59 62.02
N LEU A 296 -28.74 34.39 62.36
CA LEU A 296 -28.60 33.86 63.72
C LEU A 296 -27.29 34.26 64.38
N SER A 297 -26.40 35.00 63.72
CA SER A 297 -25.07 35.34 64.23
C SER A 297 -25.03 36.18 65.52
N THR A 298 -26.12 36.91 65.83
CA THR A 298 -26.29 37.67 67.07
C THR A 298 -26.84 36.85 68.20
N LEU A 299 -27.37 35.65 67.94
CA LEU A 299 -28.06 34.83 68.97
C LEU A 299 -27.28 33.58 69.37
N LEU A 300 -26.22 33.20 68.57
CA LEU A 300 -25.43 31.99 68.82
C LEU A 300 -24.14 32.30 69.57
N PRO A 301 -23.62 31.34 70.38
CA PRO A 301 -22.32 31.43 71.00
C PRO A 301 -21.22 31.51 69.92
N LYS A 302 -20.14 32.28 70.21
CA LYS A 302 -19.05 32.51 69.24
C LYS A 302 -18.40 31.19 68.68
N GLU A 303 -18.20 30.24 69.56
CA GLU A 303 -17.61 28.93 69.22
C GLU A 303 -18.46 28.14 68.27
N GLU A 304 -19.78 28.08 68.45
CA GLU A 304 -20.73 27.38 67.58
C GLU A 304 -20.85 28.10 66.26
N LEU A 305 -20.80 29.41 66.22
CA LEU A 305 -20.82 30.21 65.00
C LEU A 305 -19.57 29.99 64.17
N GLU A 306 -18.39 29.89 64.74
CA GLU A 306 -17.14 29.63 64.05
C GLU A 306 -17.11 28.18 63.45
N THR A 307 -17.54 27.22 64.24
CA THR A 307 -17.64 25.81 63.79
C THR A 307 -18.54 25.68 62.56
N ARG A 308 -19.73 26.26 62.57
CA ARG A 308 -20.67 26.20 61.44
C ARG A 308 -20.21 26.98 60.21
N ARG A 309 -19.42 28.05 60.40
CA ARG A 309 -18.78 28.81 59.30
C ARG A 309 -17.70 27.96 58.63
N LEU A 310 -16.90 27.21 59.40
CA LEU A 310 -15.89 26.30 58.86
C LEU A 310 -16.52 25.14 58.05
N GLU A 311 -17.59 24.53 58.55
CA GLU A 311 -18.32 23.47 57.84
C GLU A 311 -18.88 23.97 56.52
N LEU A 312 -19.47 25.16 56.45
CA LEU A 312 -19.96 25.78 55.24
C LEU A 312 -18.86 26.12 54.23
N ALA A 313 -17.73 26.58 54.73
CA ALA A 313 -16.57 26.88 53.88
C ALA A 313 -15.96 25.61 53.26
N GLU A 314 -15.92 24.54 54.05
CA GLU A 314 -15.48 23.22 53.52
C GLU A 314 -16.43 22.64 52.47
N ALA A 315 -17.75 22.71 52.71
CA ALA A 315 -18.75 22.29 51.78
C ALA A 315 -18.72 23.14 50.49
N GLN A 316 -18.51 24.45 50.57
CA GLN A 316 -18.34 25.32 49.40
C GLN A 316 -17.11 24.93 48.59
N LYS A 317 -15.98 24.66 49.27
CA LYS A 317 -14.75 24.23 48.60
C LYS A 317 -14.90 22.88 47.88
N GLN A 318 -15.65 21.94 48.45
CA GLN A 318 -15.95 20.65 47.78
C GLN A 318 -16.82 20.87 46.56
N LEU A 319 -17.85 21.71 46.64
CA LEU A 319 -18.73 22.03 45.52
C LEU A 319 -17.99 22.74 44.37
N ASP A 320 -17.10 23.68 44.70
CA ASP A 320 -16.26 24.38 43.74
C ASP A 320 -15.34 23.39 42.99
N GLN A 321 -14.81 22.38 43.69
CA GLN A 321 -14.00 21.33 43.11
C GLN A 321 -14.81 20.43 42.15
N GLU A 322 -16.05 20.08 42.53
CA GLU A 322 -16.96 19.32 41.65
C GLU A 322 -17.35 20.12 40.42
N LEU A 323 -17.62 21.42 40.54
CA LEU A 323 -17.92 22.31 39.40
C LEU A 323 -16.73 22.43 38.46
N VAL A 324 -15.50 22.47 38.95
CA VAL A 324 -14.29 22.45 38.12
C VAL A 324 -14.20 21.12 37.39
N ASN A 325 -14.44 19.98 38.03
CA ASN A 325 -14.42 18.67 37.39
C ASN A 325 -15.50 18.52 36.28
N ILE A 326 -16.69 19.06 36.54
CA ILE A 326 -17.78 19.12 35.55
C ILE A 326 -17.36 19.95 34.33
N HIS A 327 -16.68 21.08 34.56
CA HIS A 327 -16.25 21.99 33.48
C HIS A 327 -15.04 21.43 32.70
N THR A 328 -14.16 20.68 33.33
CA THR A 328 -12.99 20.05 32.67
C THR A 328 -13.33 18.74 31.99
N GLY A 329 -14.49 18.13 32.28
CA GLY A 329 -15.01 16.93 31.62
C GLY A 329 -15.80 17.21 30.34
N GLU A 330 -16.00 18.49 29.98
CA GLU A 330 -16.56 18.94 28.69
C GLU A 330 -15.51 18.90 27.60
#